data_857e99a17adf8b8c97a7bcfeb54809ac
#
_entry.id   857e99a17adf8b8c97a7bcfeb54809ac
#
_cell.length_a   1.000
_cell.length_b   1.000
_cell.length_c   1.000
_cell.angle_alpha   90.00
_cell.angle_beta   90.00
_cell.angle_gamma   90.00
#
_symmetry.space_group_name_H-M   'P 1'
#
loop_
_entity.id
_entity.type
_entity.pdbx_description
1 polymer ?
#
loop_
_entity_poly.entity_id
_entity_poly.type
_entity_poly.pdbx_seq_one_letter_code
_entity_poly.pdbx_strand_id
1 'polypeptide(L)'
;MDEWQTLYDNKLINNPKARPDATKYGHREIRDQLNSCSFNKCFYCESTLKGVPREVDHHIEVAIDPSQAYKWNNLYLSCSKCNDKLDHNTIPVTTALDPCVDLNDEIKRHITFEKDCIYSQAGSEKGLNTIQKYRLDNELLDLKRSKWLNKLATIAHEINAKMREEQRFDPTPEEKNIICRFMQVDQPYSLMCEIYIKSYLSWAIT
;
A
#
# COMPACT_ATOMS: atom_id res chain seq x y z
N MET A 1 19.91 -16.34 -1.07
CA MET A 1 19.90 -15.03 -1.77
C MET A 1 21.33 -14.51 -1.95
N ASP A 2 22.24 -14.74 -1.01
CA ASP A 2 23.64 -14.26 -1.08
C ASP A 2 24.42 -14.84 -2.28
N GLU A 3 24.19 -16.12 -2.62
CA GLU A 3 24.76 -16.74 -3.84
C GLU A 3 24.30 -16.04 -5.12
N TRP A 4 23.03 -15.64 -5.19
CA TRP A 4 22.50 -14.92 -6.35
C TRP A 4 23.08 -13.51 -6.45
N GLN A 5 23.31 -12.84 -5.32
CA GLN A 5 23.97 -11.54 -5.29
C GLN A 5 25.42 -11.68 -5.80
N THR A 6 26.17 -12.66 -5.33
CA THR A 6 27.54 -12.91 -5.78
C THR A 6 27.61 -13.16 -7.31
N LEU A 7 26.68 -13.97 -7.84
CA LEU A 7 26.60 -14.20 -9.28
C LEU A 7 26.27 -12.93 -10.07
N TYR A 8 25.44 -12.06 -9.53
CA TYR A 8 25.08 -10.79 -10.13
C TYR A 8 26.26 -9.81 -10.08
N ASP A 9 26.96 -9.71 -8.97
CA ASP A 9 28.14 -8.85 -8.80
C ASP A 9 29.24 -9.24 -9.82
N ASN A 10 29.46 -10.53 -10.03
CA ASN A 10 30.37 -11.04 -11.07
C ASN A 10 29.93 -10.65 -12.52
N LYS A 11 28.64 -10.61 -12.78
CA LYS A 11 28.13 -10.13 -14.08
C LYS A 11 28.37 -8.64 -14.28
N LEU A 12 28.25 -7.84 -13.21
CA LEU A 12 28.47 -6.39 -13.27
C LEU A 12 29.91 -6.01 -13.60
N ILE A 13 30.90 -6.84 -13.22
CA ILE A 13 32.31 -6.65 -13.59
C ILE A 13 32.47 -6.60 -15.12
N ASN A 14 31.77 -7.49 -15.85
CA ASN A 14 31.87 -7.58 -17.31
C ASN A 14 30.82 -6.75 -18.03
N ASN A 15 29.72 -6.44 -17.38
CA ASN A 15 28.62 -5.63 -17.93
C ASN A 15 28.00 -4.75 -16.83
N PRO A 16 28.48 -3.51 -16.66
CA PRO A 16 27.95 -2.59 -15.65
C PRO A 16 26.45 -2.25 -15.77
N LYS A 17 25.83 -2.55 -16.93
CA LYS A 17 24.41 -2.37 -17.18
C LYS A 17 23.60 -3.68 -17.04
N ALA A 18 24.21 -4.75 -16.57
CA ALA A 18 23.50 -6.01 -16.34
C ALA A 18 22.34 -5.80 -15.37
N ARG A 19 21.24 -6.49 -15.62
CA ARG A 19 20.11 -6.54 -14.71
C ARG A 19 20.12 -7.83 -13.88
N PRO A 20 19.59 -7.79 -12.63
CA PRO A 20 19.42 -9.00 -11.86
C PRO A 20 18.45 -9.97 -12.56
N ASP A 21 18.62 -11.25 -12.29
CA ASP A 21 17.79 -12.29 -12.89
C ASP A 21 16.37 -12.27 -12.26
N ALA A 22 15.39 -11.86 -13.07
CA ALA A 22 14.00 -11.76 -12.63
C ALA A 22 13.39 -13.13 -12.24
N THR A 23 13.92 -14.24 -12.71
CA THR A 23 13.46 -15.56 -12.31
C THR A 23 13.86 -15.91 -10.88
N LYS A 24 14.88 -15.23 -10.34
CA LYS A 24 15.38 -15.42 -8.97
C LYS A 24 14.60 -14.59 -7.97
N TYR A 25 14.64 -13.26 -8.06
CA TYR A 25 13.90 -12.41 -7.12
C TYR A 25 12.38 -12.49 -7.30
N GLY A 26 11.90 -12.83 -8.51
CA GLY A 26 10.49 -13.11 -8.80
C GLY A 26 10.10 -14.60 -8.63
N HIS A 27 10.93 -15.43 -7.98
CA HIS A 27 10.60 -16.83 -7.73
C HIS A 27 9.28 -16.98 -6.97
N ARG A 28 8.57 -18.08 -7.23
CA ARG A 28 7.24 -18.32 -6.64
C ARG A 28 7.25 -18.20 -5.11
N GLU A 29 8.20 -18.83 -4.44
CA GLU A 29 8.30 -18.81 -2.98
C GLU A 29 8.49 -17.39 -2.42
N ILE A 30 9.33 -16.57 -3.07
CA ILE A 30 9.52 -15.15 -2.69
C ILE A 30 8.21 -14.40 -2.83
N ARG A 31 7.52 -14.56 -3.97
CA ARG A 31 6.21 -13.91 -4.19
C ARG A 31 5.15 -14.36 -3.20
N ASP A 32 5.10 -15.64 -2.88
CA ASP A 32 4.12 -16.19 -1.93
C ASP A 32 4.40 -15.67 -0.51
N GLN A 33 5.66 -15.57 -0.11
CA GLN A 33 6.03 -15.00 1.18
C GLN A 33 5.75 -13.50 1.26
N LEU A 34 6.12 -12.71 0.24
CA LEU A 34 5.78 -11.29 0.16
C LEU A 34 4.26 -11.09 0.16
N ASN A 35 3.52 -11.95 -0.52
CA ASN A 35 2.07 -11.93 -0.54
C ASN A 35 1.44 -12.20 0.85
N SER A 36 2.03 -13.09 1.62
CA SER A 36 1.62 -13.34 3.00
C SER A 36 1.90 -12.12 3.89
N CYS A 37 3.08 -11.51 3.76
CA CYS A 37 3.47 -10.30 4.50
C CYS A 37 2.56 -9.10 4.19
N SER A 38 2.08 -9.00 2.93
CA SER A 38 1.24 -7.88 2.47
C SER A 38 -0.27 -8.13 2.61
N PHE A 39 -0.70 -9.29 3.11
CA PHE A 39 -2.11 -9.71 3.13
C PHE A 39 -2.79 -9.66 1.75
N ASN A 40 -2.08 -10.10 0.71
CA ASN A 40 -2.51 -10.03 -0.69
C ASN A 40 -2.76 -8.60 -1.21
N LYS A 41 -2.04 -7.61 -0.69
CA LYS A 41 -2.14 -6.20 -1.10
C LYS A 41 -0.83 -5.73 -1.74
N CYS A 42 -0.94 -4.68 -2.54
CA CYS A 42 0.21 -3.90 -2.95
C CYS A 42 0.77 -3.14 -1.74
N PHE A 43 2.08 -3.24 -1.46
CA PHE A 43 2.71 -2.55 -0.35
C PHE A 43 2.54 -1.02 -0.41
N TYR A 44 2.47 -0.44 -1.62
CA TYR A 44 2.40 1.02 -1.80
C TYR A 44 0.98 1.58 -1.74
N CYS A 45 0.03 0.98 -2.45
CA CYS A 45 -1.31 1.56 -2.62
C CYS A 45 -2.42 0.80 -1.89
N GLU A 46 -2.10 -0.28 -1.18
CA GLU A 46 -3.03 -1.16 -0.48
C GLU A 46 -4.15 -1.80 -1.35
N SER A 47 -4.07 -1.68 -2.69
CA SER A 47 -5.00 -2.41 -3.57
C SER A 47 -4.82 -3.92 -3.39
N THR A 48 -5.93 -4.66 -3.35
CA THR A 48 -5.86 -6.13 -3.39
C THR A 48 -5.22 -6.62 -4.68
N LEU A 49 -4.31 -7.58 -4.55
CA LEU A 49 -3.64 -8.27 -5.66
C LEU A 49 -4.25 -9.64 -5.96
N LYS A 50 -5.38 -9.96 -5.36
CA LYS A 50 -6.10 -11.21 -5.63
C LYS A 50 -6.68 -11.18 -7.05
N GLY A 51 -6.23 -12.14 -7.88
CA GLY A 51 -6.72 -12.26 -9.28
C GLY A 51 -6.10 -11.27 -10.27
N VAL A 52 -5.06 -10.53 -9.88
CA VAL A 52 -4.32 -9.62 -10.77
C VAL A 52 -2.81 -9.93 -10.74
N PRO A 53 -2.05 -9.51 -11.76
CA PRO A 53 -0.60 -9.69 -11.75
C PRO A 53 0.05 -9.09 -10.50
N ARG A 54 0.96 -9.87 -9.90
CA ARG A 54 1.76 -9.50 -8.74
C ARG A 54 3.20 -9.37 -9.18
N GLU A 55 3.77 -8.21 -9.00
CA GLU A 55 5.15 -7.91 -9.37
C GLU A 55 6.01 -7.76 -8.12
N VAL A 56 7.27 -8.16 -8.22
CA VAL A 56 8.27 -7.92 -7.18
C VAL A 56 9.07 -6.69 -7.59
N ASP A 57 8.92 -5.63 -6.83
CA ASP A 57 9.63 -4.39 -7.01
C ASP A 57 10.87 -4.34 -6.12
N HIS A 58 11.93 -3.71 -6.61
CA HIS A 58 13.06 -3.28 -5.79
C HIS A 58 12.76 -1.90 -5.23
N HIS A 59 12.53 -1.80 -3.92
CA HIS A 59 12.23 -0.51 -3.27
C HIS A 59 13.33 0.51 -3.57
N ILE A 60 14.58 0.18 -3.28
CA ILE A 60 15.74 0.90 -3.77
C ILE A 60 16.06 0.34 -5.17
N GLU A 61 16.02 1.21 -6.17
CA GLU A 61 16.26 0.82 -7.54
C GLU A 61 17.67 0.21 -7.70
N VAL A 62 17.77 -0.96 -8.32
CA VAL A 62 19.03 -1.69 -8.52
C VAL A 62 20.06 -0.89 -9.34
N ALA A 63 19.57 0.04 -10.18
CA ALA A 63 20.45 0.95 -10.91
C ALA A 63 21.19 1.95 -9.99
N ILE A 64 20.65 2.21 -8.79
CA ILE A 64 21.23 3.11 -7.78
C ILE A 64 22.12 2.33 -6.82
N ASP A 65 21.63 1.19 -6.34
CA ASP A 65 22.40 0.30 -5.47
C ASP A 65 22.26 -1.16 -5.91
N PRO A 66 23.17 -1.65 -6.78
CA PRO A 66 23.15 -3.03 -7.23
C PRO A 66 23.27 -4.07 -6.09
N SER A 67 23.84 -3.72 -4.96
CA SER A 67 24.00 -4.62 -3.80
C SER A 67 22.67 -5.02 -3.16
N GLN A 68 21.59 -4.28 -3.49
CA GLN A 68 20.24 -4.52 -2.99
C GLN A 68 19.41 -5.48 -3.87
N ALA A 69 19.98 -5.98 -4.98
CA ALA A 69 19.22 -6.75 -5.98
C ALA A 69 18.54 -8.00 -5.41
N TYR A 70 19.17 -8.65 -4.44
CA TYR A 70 18.65 -9.86 -3.81
C TYR A 70 18.53 -9.74 -2.28
N LYS A 71 18.42 -8.52 -1.75
CA LYS A 71 18.15 -8.31 -0.33
C LYS A 71 16.64 -8.40 -0.08
N TRP A 72 16.25 -9.26 0.88
CA TRP A 72 14.85 -9.48 1.22
C TRP A 72 14.10 -8.19 1.59
N ASN A 73 14.73 -7.35 2.39
CA ASN A 73 14.18 -6.06 2.84
C ASN A 73 14.07 -5.00 1.73
N ASN A 74 14.57 -5.29 0.53
CA ASN A 74 14.44 -4.44 -0.65
C ASN A 74 13.42 -4.97 -1.67
N LEU A 75 12.78 -6.12 -1.40
CA LEU A 75 11.81 -6.75 -2.30
C LEU A 75 10.39 -6.49 -1.81
N TYR A 76 9.60 -5.79 -2.59
CA TYR A 76 8.23 -5.41 -2.26
C TYR A 76 7.24 -5.97 -3.26
N LEU A 77 6.10 -6.46 -2.79
CA LEU A 77 5.03 -6.90 -3.66
C LEU A 77 4.21 -5.69 -4.12
N SER A 78 4.08 -5.51 -5.42
CA SER A 78 3.40 -4.35 -5.99
C SER A 78 2.42 -4.72 -7.11
N CYS A 79 1.47 -3.82 -7.35
CA CYS A 79 0.72 -3.83 -8.60
C CYS A 79 1.55 -3.17 -9.71
N SER A 80 1.21 -3.44 -10.98
CA SER A 80 1.94 -2.90 -12.13
C SER A 80 2.03 -1.37 -12.14
N LYS A 81 1.02 -0.67 -11.65
CA LYS A 81 1.02 0.80 -11.59
C LYS A 81 2.03 1.36 -10.59
N CYS A 82 2.09 0.77 -9.40
CA CYS A 82 3.08 1.20 -8.40
C CYS A 82 4.50 0.70 -8.73
N ASN A 83 4.63 -0.42 -9.47
CA ASN A 83 5.93 -0.88 -9.96
C ASN A 83 6.49 0.05 -11.07
N ASP A 84 5.62 0.72 -11.83
CA ASP A 84 5.95 1.81 -12.75
C ASP A 84 6.14 3.15 -12.02
N LYS A 85 6.86 3.11 -10.90
CA LYS A 85 7.16 4.29 -10.08
C LYS A 85 8.10 5.25 -10.81
N LEU A 86 8.11 6.51 -10.39
CA LEU A 86 9.09 7.47 -10.88
C LEU A 86 10.51 7.04 -10.48
N ASP A 87 11.47 7.24 -11.39
CA ASP A 87 12.85 6.87 -11.14
C ASP A 87 13.52 7.72 -10.05
N HIS A 88 14.69 7.28 -9.57
CA HIS A 88 15.44 7.92 -8.51
C HIS A 88 15.85 9.36 -8.85
N ASN A 89 16.17 9.65 -10.12
CA ASN A 89 16.61 11.00 -10.50
C ASN A 89 15.44 12.00 -10.46
N THR A 90 14.21 11.51 -10.62
CA THR A 90 13.01 12.34 -10.51
C THR A 90 12.62 12.52 -9.05
N ILE A 91 12.45 11.42 -8.30
CA ILE A 91 12.15 11.43 -6.86
C ILE A 91 12.98 10.33 -6.20
N PRO A 92 14.01 10.66 -5.43
CA PRO A 92 14.76 9.69 -4.65
C PRO A 92 13.88 8.94 -3.65
N VAL A 93 14.06 7.62 -3.52
CA VAL A 93 13.28 6.80 -2.58
C VAL A 93 13.47 7.26 -1.13
N THR A 94 14.61 7.82 -0.79
CA THR A 94 14.92 8.37 0.54
C THR A 94 14.09 9.59 0.92
N THR A 95 13.43 10.24 -0.04
CA THR A 95 12.56 11.39 0.18
C THR A 95 11.08 11.02 0.21
N ALA A 96 10.76 9.75 0.02
CA ALA A 96 9.41 9.19 0.09
C ALA A 96 9.25 8.31 1.36
N LEU A 97 8.00 7.99 1.69
CA LEU A 97 7.70 7.05 2.76
C LEU A 97 8.03 5.62 2.32
N ASP A 98 8.54 4.84 3.27
CA ASP A 98 8.76 3.41 3.12
C ASP A 98 7.66 2.64 3.87
N PRO A 99 6.72 1.99 3.18
CA PRO A 99 5.60 1.32 3.82
C PRO A 99 5.98 0.11 4.69
N CYS A 100 7.23 -0.36 4.60
CA CYS A 100 7.72 -1.48 5.41
C CYS A 100 8.59 -1.04 6.60
N VAL A 101 9.01 0.22 6.64
CA VAL A 101 9.89 0.77 7.68
C VAL A 101 9.19 1.87 8.48
N ASP A 102 8.49 2.78 7.81
CA ASP A 102 7.79 3.87 8.48
C ASP A 102 6.55 3.32 9.23
N LEU A 103 6.43 3.68 10.51
CA LEU A 103 5.28 3.30 11.33
C LEU A 103 4.00 3.97 10.84
N ASN A 104 2.83 3.37 11.12
CA ASN A 104 1.54 3.92 10.74
C ASN A 104 1.33 5.38 11.17
N ASP A 105 1.78 5.75 12.35
CA ASP A 105 1.65 7.12 12.85
C ASP A 105 2.57 8.11 12.10
N GLU A 106 3.73 7.64 11.61
CA GLU A 106 4.57 8.42 10.71
C GLU A 106 3.88 8.62 9.37
N ILE A 107 3.35 7.55 8.77
CA ILE A 107 2.63 7.63 7.50
C ILE A 107 1.46 8.63 7.60
N LYS A 108 0.67 8.59 8.69
CA LYS A 108 -0.47 9.50 8.94
C LYS A 108 -0.06 10.96 9.12
N ARG A 109 1.16 11.24 9.54
CA ARG A 109 1.68 12.63 9.61
C ARG A 109 1.95 13.22 8.23
N HIS A 110 2.11 12.40 7.23
CA HIS A 110 2.50 12.81 5.89
C HIS A 110 1.41 12.64 4.83
N ILE A 111 0.51 11.67 5.02
CA ILE A 111 -0.55 11.32 4.05
C ILE A 111 -1.91 11.35 4.73
N THR A 112 -2.90 11.88 4.01
CA THR A 112 -4.31 11.86 4.40
C THR A 112 -5.21 11.51 3.22
N PHE A 113 -6.49 11.34 3.50
CA PHE A 113 -7.51 11.12 2.49
C PHE A 113 -8.69 12.07 2.71
N GLU A 114 -9.19 12.63 1.62
CA GLU A 114 -10.52 13.24 1.58
C GLU A 114 -11.41 12.28 0.78
N LYS A 115 -12.23 11.50 1.48
CA LYS A 115 -12.96 10.35 0.92
C LYS A 115 -12.01 9.35 0.25
N ASP A 116 -12.08 9.22 -1.07
CA ASP A 116 -11.29 8.30 -1.91
C ASP A 116 -10.03 8.91 -2.49
N CYS A 117 -9.89 10.24 -2.44
CA CYS A 117 -8.71 10.94 -2.95
C CYS A 117 -7.61 11.04 -1.88
N ILE A 118 -6.38 10.77 -2.29
CA ILE A 118 -5.19 10.86 -1.43
C ILE A 118 -4.56 12.24 -1.53
N TYR A 119 -4.10 12.75 -0.38
CA TYR A 119 -3.40 14.05 -0.30
C TYR A 119 -2.20 13.95 0.63
N SER A 120 -1.20 14.79 0.38
CA SER A 120 -0.17 15.05 1.39
C SER A 120 -0.75 15.91 2.52
N GLN A 121 -0.37 15.65 3.76
CA GLN A 121 -0.65 16.56 4.86
C GLN A 121 -0.02 17.94 4.57
N ALA A 122 -0.65 19.01 5.04
CA ALA A 122 -0.23 20.38 4.77
C ALA A 122 1.27 20.59 5.10
N GLY A 123 2.04 20.99 4.08
CA GLY A 123 3.48 21.22 4.19
C GLY A 123 4.35 19.95 4.18
N SER A 124 3.79 18.78 3.97
CA SER A 124 4.56 17.53 3.91
C SER A 124 5.13 17.27 2.52
N GLU A 125 6.38 17.63 2.31
CA GLU A 125 7.12 17.26 1.11
C GLU A 125 7.30 15.73 0.98
N LYS A 126 7.60 15.04 2.09
CA LYS A 126 7.72 13.57 2.12
C LYS A 126 6.42 12.88 1.66
N GLY A 127 5.26 13.38 2.10
CA GLY A 127 3.96 12.89 1.66
C GLY A 127 3.71 13.14 0.16
N LEU A 128 4.02 14.36 -0.32
CA LEU A 128 3.90 14.71 -1.73
C LEU A 128 4.80 13.82 -2.61
N ASN A 129 6.07 13.67 -2.23
CA ASN A 129 7.02 12.81 -2.92
C ASN A 129 6.55 11.34 -2.98
N THR A 130 5.96 10.83 -1.90
CA THR A 130 5.39 9.47 -1.84
C THR A 130 4.27 9.29 -2.84
N ILE A 131 3.31 10.22 -2.84
CA ILE A 131 2.16 10.20 -3.75
C ILE A 131 2.62 10.22 -5.20
N GLN A 132 3.52 11.12 -5.54
CA GLN A 132 4.04 11.27 -6.91
C GLN A 132 4.91 10.08 -7.32
N LYS A 133 5.86 9.66 -6.45
CA LYS A 133 6.78 8.55 -6.76
C LYS A 133 6.03 7.28 -7.12
N TYR A 134 5.05 6.90 -6.33
CA TYR A 134 4.29 5.65 -6.53
C TYR A 134 2.97 5.86 -7.30
N ARG A 135 2.73 7.09 -7.82
CA ARG A 135 1.53 7.43 -8.61
C ARG A 135 0.23 7.10 -7.88
N LEU A 136 0.17 7.47 -6.58
CA LEU A 136 -0.95 7.09 -5.73
C LEU A 136 -2.22 7.92 -5.97
N ASP A 137 -2.11 9.01 -6.71
CA ASP A 137 -3.18 9.96 -7.08
C ASP A 137 -3.79 9.70 -8.47
N ASN A 138 -3.60 8.51 -9.04
CA ASN A 138 -4.15 8.21 -10.36
C ASN A 138 -5.63 7.83 -10.31
N GLU A 139 -6.39 8.26 -11.33
CA GLU A 139 -7.85 8.08 -11.43
C GLU A 139 -8.32 6.63 -11.29
N LEU A 140 -7.55 5.65 -11.80
CA LEU A 140 -7.92 4.24 -11.68
C LEU A 140 -7.87 3.77 -10.22
N LEU A 141 -6.92 4.30 -9.46
CA LEU A 141 -6.79 3.98 -8.04
C LEU A 141 -7.89 4.65 -7.23
N ASP A 142 -8.22 5.91 -7.54
CA ASP A 142 -9.34 6.62 -6.92
C ASP A 142 -10.66 5.92 -7.19
N LEU A 143 -10.90 5.43 -8.41
CA LEU A 143 -12.09 4.63 -8.73
C LEU A 143 -12.16 3.32 -7.90
N LYS A 144 -11.04 2.65 -7.67
CA LYS A 144 -11.00 1.44 -6.83
C LYS A 144 -11.26 1.76 -5.36
N ARG A 145 -10.69 2.85 -4.85
CA ARG A 145 -10.93 3.37 -3.49
C ARG A 145 -12.39 3.76 -3.31
N SER A 146 -12.95 4.50 -4.28
CA SER A 146 -14.36 4.90 -4.28
C SER A 146 -15.31 3.70 -4.19
N LYS A 147 -15.08 2.66 -5.00
CA LYS A 147 -15.86 1.42 -4.92
C LYS A 147 -15.80 0.75 -3.55
N TRP A 148 -14.62 0.74 -2.94
CA TRP A 148 -14.44 0.15 -1.62
C TRP A 148 -15.09 0.99 -0.53
N LEU A 149 -14.95 2.32 -0.61
CA LEU A 149 -15.58 3.26 0.31
C LEU A 149 -17.11 3.23 0.21
N ASN A 150 -17.67 3.12 -0.99
CA ASN A 150 -19.10 2.98 -1.20
C ASN A 150 -19.65 1.72 -0.52
N LYS A 151 -18.90 0.60 -0.53
CA LYS A 151 -19.29 -0.60 0.21
C LYS A 151 -19.38 -0.34 1.72
N LEU A 152 -18.40 0.35 2.28
CA LEU A 152 -18.41 0.75 3.70
C LEU A 152 -19.60 1.68 4.00
N ALA A 153 -19.83 2.70 3.16
CA ALA A 153 -20.91 3.66 3.33
C ALA A 153 -22.29 3.00 3.24
N THR A 154 -22.49 2.04 2.34
CA THR A 154 -23.72 1.26 2.23
C THR A 154 -23.99 0.48 3.50
N ILE A 155 -23.01 -0.25 4.02
CA ILE A 155 -23.15 -1.01 5.27
C ILE A 155 -23.47 -0.07 6.45
N ALA A 156 -22.78 1.07 6.55
CA ALA A 156 -23.06 2.05 7.59
C ALA A 156 -24.49 2.63 7.48
N HIS A 157 -24.98 2.84 6.27
CA HIS A 157 -26.35 3.29 6.03
C HIS A 157 -27.38 2.24 6.45
N GLU A 158 -27.16 0.96 6.13
CA GLU A 158 -28.03 -0.15 6.52
C GLU A 158 -28.09 -0.30 8.05
N ILE A 159 -26.97 -0.18 8.74
CA ILE A 159 -26.91 -0.19 10.23
C ILE A 159 -27.72 0.99 10.79
N ASN A 160 -27.53 2.20 10.27
CA ASN A 160 -28.28 3.37 10.71
C ASN A 160 -29.80 3.24 10.45
N ALA A 161 -30.19 2.62 9.31
CA ALA A 161 -31.62 2.36 9.03
C ALA A 161 -32.22 1.39 10.04
N LYS A 162 -31.52 0.28 10.31
CA LYS A 162 -31.93 -0.71 11.32
C LYS A 162 -32.03 -0.12 12.72
N MET A 163 -31.06 0.71 13.14
CA MET A 163 -31.10 1.40 14.43
C MET A 163 -32.37 2.26 14.56
N ARG A 164 -32.77 2.96 13.47
CA ARG A 164 -34.01 3.78 13.46
C ARG A 164 -35.27 2.92 13.60
N GLU A 165 -35.34 1.80 12.84
CA GLU A 165 -36.47 0.86 12.93
C GLU A 165 -36.64 0.27 14.33
N GLU A 166 -35.51 -0.08 14.96
CA GLU A 166 -35.48 -0.67 16.31
C GLU A 166 -35.50 0.41 17.42
N GLN A 167 -35.58 1.69 17.07
CA GLN A 167 -35.55 2.84 18.00
C GLN A 167 -34.32 2.83 18.94
N ARG A 168 -33.18 2.34 18.44
CA ARG A 168 -31.89 2.34 19.15
C ARG A 168 -31.09 3.59 18.80
N PHE A 169 -30.32 4.08 19.78
CA PHE A 169 -29.41 5.20 19.59
C PHE A 169 -27.97 4.74 19.33
N ASP A 170 -27.63 3.52 19.78
CA ASP A 170 -26.30 2.95 19.66
C ASP A 170 -26.30 1.69 18.80
N PRO A 171 -25.24 1.47 18.02
CA PRO A 171 -25.04 0.23 17.29
C PRO A 171 -24.71 -0.92 18.25
N THR A 172 -25.02 -2.15 17.84
CA THR A 172 -24.59 -3.34 18.57
C THR A 172 -23.08 -3.55 18.46
N PRO A 173 -22.45 -4.33 19.36
CA PRO A 173 -21.03 -4.68 19.22
C PRO A 173 -20.69 -5.35 17.90
N GLU A 174 -21.59 -6.17 17.34
CA GLU A 174 -21.44 -6.83 16.06
C GLU A 174 -21.44 -5.82 14.92
N GLU A 175 -22.35 -4.84 14.95
CA GLU A 175 -22.43 -3.76 13.97
C GLU A 175 -21.17 -2.88 13.99
N LYS A 176 -20.67 -2.53 15.18
CA LYS A 176 -19.37 -1.85 15.34
C LYS A 176 -18.24 -2.68 14.74
N ASN A 177 -18.17 -3.97 15.04
CA ASN A 177 -17.15 -4.86 14.52
C ASN A 177 -17.16 -4.93 12.99
N ILE A 178 -18.34 -4.95 12.35
CA ILE A 178 -18.46 -4.93 10.88
C ILE A 178 -17.82 -3.68 10.29
N ILE A 179 -18.06 -2.50 10.85
CA ILE A 179 -17.46 -1.24 10.41
C ILE A 179 -15.95 -1.23 10.70
N CYS A 180 -15.56 -1.58 11.93
CA CYS A 180 -14.14 -1.59 12.32
C CYS A 180 -13.30 -2.60 11.54
N ARG A 181 -13.93 -3.62 10.93
CA ARG A 181 -13.24 -4.58 10.06
C ARG A 181 -12.54 -3.90 8.89
N PHE A 182 -13.08 -2.81 8.35
CA PHE A 182 -12.49 -2.07 7.23
C PHE A 182 -11.16 -1.38 7.58
N MET A 183 -10.90 -1.13 8.86
CA MET A 183 -9.63 -0.53 9.33
C MET A 183 -8.53 -1.57 9.55
N GLN A 184 -8.84 -2.87 9.46
CA GLN A 184 -7.87 -3.92 9.75
C GLN A 184 -6.79 -3.99 8.67
N VAL A 185 -5.57 -4.28 9.11
CA VAL A 185 -4.37 -4.30 8.24
C VAL A 185 -4.48 -5.25 7.04
N ASP A 186 -5.29 -6.29 7.14
CA ASP A 186 -5.54 -7.26 6.06
C ASP A 186 -6.62 -6.81 5.06
N GLN A 187 -7.29 -5.66 5.30
CA GLN A 187 -8.27 -5.11 4.38
C GLN A 187 -7.65 -4.12 3.39
N PRO A 188 -8.18 -4.07 2.14
CA PRO A 188 -7.76 -3.06 1.18
C PRO A 188 -8.01 -1.65 1.70
N TYR A 189 -7.08 -0.73 1.42
CA TYR A 189 -7.21 0.69 1.75
C TYR A 189 -7.52 0.96 3.22
N SER A 190 -6.90 0.19 4.11
CA SER A 190 -7.18 0.23 5.56
C SER A 190 -6.94 1.61 6.17
N LEU A 191 -5.89 2.33 5.75
CA LEU A 191 -5.62 3.69 6.20
C LEU A 191 -6.70 4.68 5.75
N MET A 192 -7.14 4.62 4.49
CA MET A 192 -8.25 5.44 3.98
C MET A 192 -9.54 5.19 4.78
N CYS A 193 -9.88 3.91 5.00
CA CYS A 193 -11.05 3.54 5.77
C CYS A 193 -10.96 4.01 7.22
N GLU A 194 -9.79 3.92 7.85
CA GLU A 194 -9.57 4.42 9.22
C GLU A 194 -9.86 5.92 9.30
N ILE A 195 -9.31 6.71 8.38
CA ILE A 195 -9.53 8.16 8.34
C ILE A 195 -11.01 8.46 8.11
N TYR A 196 -11.66 7.77 7.17
CA TYR A 196 -13.07 7.97 6.88
C TYR A 196 -13.97 7.62 8.09
N ILE A 197 -13.75 6.48 8.73
CA ILE A 197 -14.55 6.03 9.88
C ILE A 197 -14.39 7.02 11.03
N LYS A 198 -13.18 7.46 11.34
CA LYS A 198 -12.94 8.46 12.38
C LYS A 198 -13.60 9.79 12.11
N SER A 199 -13.67 10.21 10.84
CA SER A 199 -14.23 11.51 10.44
C SER A 199 -15.76 11.50 10.30
N TYR A 200 -16.34 10.39 9.82
CA TYR A 200 -17.76 10.37 9.41
C TYR A 200 -18.60 9.31 10.12
N LEU A 201 -17.99 8.32 10.74
CA LEU A 201 -18.66 7.20 11.41
C LEU A 201 -18.14 7.03 12.84
N SER A 202 -17.86 8.13 13.53
CA SER A 202 -17.28 8.11 14.89
C SER A 202 -18.12 7.28 15.89
N TRP A 203 -19.43 7.17 15.67
CA TRP A 203 -20.32 6.32 16.45
C TRP A 203 -19.93 4.83 16.42
N ALA A 204 -19.21 4.38 15.41
CA ALA A 204 -18.78 2.99 15.27
C ALA A 204 -17.54 2.65 16.12
N ILE A 205 -16.81 3.66 16.62
CA ILE A 205 -15.55 3.49 17.35
C ILE A 205 -15.61 4.03 18.79
N THR A 206 -16.70 4.64 19.18
CA THR A 206 -17.07 5.00 20.58
C THR A 206 -17.85 3.88 21.23
#